data_2213f99417d65ec2898d57d4bbe05ee7
#
_entry.id   2213f99417d65ec2898d57d4bbe05ee7
#
_cell.length_a   1.000
_cell.length_b   1.000
_cell.length_c   1.000
_cell.angle_alpha   90.00
_cell.angle_beta   90.00
_cell.angle_gamma   90.00
#
_symmetry.space_group_name_H-M   'P 1'
#
loop_
_entity.id
_entity.type
_entity.pdbx_description
1 polymer ?
#
loop_
_entity_poly.entity_id
_entity_poly.type
_entity_poly.pdbx_seq_one_letter_code
_entity_poly.pdbx_strand_id
1 'polypeptide(L)'
;LMIGADAGAELGNGEHVATGGVFEGFGIEMKDESPSARPGLTSPLAQSLVELVRERTGREPLAKLGWTDVARFSMLGIPAVNLGAGSPLLAHKHDEQLPESDLLLMANLLEDWLK
;
A
#
# COMPACT_ATOMS: atom_id res chain seq x y z
N LEU A 1 -2.76 -11.07 7.00
CA LEU A 1 -3.46 -9.80 6.84
C LEU A 1 -2.47 -8.64 6.85
N MET A 2 -2.59 -7.75 5.92
CA MET A 2 -1.63 -6.67 5.75
C MET A 2 -2.33 -5.35 5.40
N ILE A 3 -1.90 -4.28 6.05
CA ILE A 3 -2.24 -2.92 5.70
C ILE A 3 -0.94 -2.14 5.44
N GLY A 4 -0.90 -1.33 4.43
CA GLY A 4 0.33 -0.60 4.09
C GLY A 4 0.14 0.45 3.03
N ALA A 5 1.25 0.99 2.58
CA ALA A 5 1.33 2.00 1.54
C ALA A 5 2.47 1.70 0.57
N ASP A 6 2.46 2.31 -0.58
CA ASP A 6 3.53 2.18 -1.56
C ASP A 6 4.86 2.72 -1.01
N ALA A 7 5.96 2.01 -1.30
CA ALA A 7 7.28 2.41 -0.86
C ALA A 7 7.68 3.82 -1.35
N GLY A 8 7.17 4.24 -2.49
CA GLY A 8 7.34 5.59 -3.02
C GLY A 8 6.73 6.71 -2.16
N ALA A 9 5.88 6.36 -1.20
CA ALA A 9 5.25 7.33 -0.30
C ALA A 9 6.26 8.11 0.55
N GLU A 10 7.43 7.56 0.79
CA GLU A 10 8.51 8.24 1.54
C GLU A 10 9.25 9.27 0.68
N LEU A 11 9.11 9.22 -0.63
CA LEU A 11 9.88 10.01 -1.58
C LEU A 11 9.20 11.31 -2.01
N GLY A 12 7.95 11.55 -1.62
CA GLY A 12 7.28 12.80 -1.99
C GLY A 12 5.78 12.82 -1.76
N ASN A 13 5.14 13.84 -2.29
CA ASN A 13 3.72 14.19 -2.11
C ASN A 13 2.83 13.67 -3.24
N GLY A 14 3.07 12.46 -3.73
CA GLY A 14 2.45 11.97 -4.95
C GLY A 14 3.16 12.43 -6.22
N GLU A 15 4.31 13.07 -6.08
CA GLU A 15 5.18 13.45 -7.19
C GLU A 15 6.01 12.24 -7.63
N HIS A 16 6.38 12.21 -8.90
CA HIS A 16 7.27 11.18 -9.41
C HIS A 16 8.72 11.45 -8.97
N VAL A 17 9.51 10.38 -8.86
CA VAL A 17 10.92 10.48 -8.50
C VAL A 17 11.72 10.99 -9.70
N ALA A 18 12.53 12.04 -9.49
CA ALA A 18 13.43 12.55 -10.52
C ALA A 18 14.55 11.53 -10.77
N THR A 19 14.82 11.23 -12.05
CA THR A 19 15.84 10.27 -12.44
C THR A 19 17.23 10.88 -12.65
N GLY A 20 17.30 12.20 -12.86
CA GLY A 20 18.53 12.90 -13.27
C GLY A 20 19.70 12.76 -12.29
N GLY A 21 19.44 12.80 -10.96
CA GLY A 21 20.49 12.70 -9.95
C GLY A 21 21.12 11.33 -9.81
N VAL A 22 20.39 10.25 -10.16
CA VAL A 22 20.84 8.86 -10.04
C VAL A 22 21.56 8.40 -11.31
N PHE A 23 21.10 8.86 -12.48
CA PHE A 23 21.57 8.42 -13.79
C PHE A 23 22.34 9.51 -14.54
N GLU A 24 22.94 10.44 -13.82
CA GLU A 24 23.72 11.50 -14.41
C GLU A 24 24.89 10.92 -15.26
N GLY A 25 25.06 11.42 -16.46
CA GLY A 25 26.07 10.93 -17.41
C GLY A 25 25.58 9.79 -18.32
N PHE A 26 24.37 9.26 -18.10
CA PHE A 26 23.74 8.27 -18.98
C PHE A 26 22.64 8.91 -19.83
N GLY A 27 22.46 8.40 -21.05
CA GLY A 27 21.28 8.73 -21.84
C GLY A 27 20.06 7.99 -21.30
N ILE A 28 19.02 8.73 -20.91
CA ILE A 28 17.80 8.16 -20.33
C ILE A 28 16.62 8.47 -21.23
N GLU A 29 15.85 7.44 -21.57
CA GLU A 29 14.57 7.56 -22.23
C GLU A 29 13.47 7.09 -21.26
N MET A 30 12.54 8.01 -20.92
CA MET A 30 11.41 7.67 -20.07
C MET A 30 10.36 6.92 -20.88
N LYS A 31 10.19 5.62 -20.62
CA LYS A 31 9.19 4.77 -21.29
C LYS A 31 7.87 4.74 -20.55
N ASP A 32 7.92 4.73 -19.23
CA ASP A 32 6.77 4.74 -18.37
C ASP A 32 7.08 5.50 -17.09
N GLU A 33 6.11 6.22 -16.59
CA GLU A 33 6.24 7.03 -15.39
C GLU A 33 5.02 6.80 -14.49
N SER A 34 5.28 6.31 -13.29
CA SER A 34 4.23 6.09 -12.29
C SER A 34 4.44 6.99 -11.09
N PRO A 35 3.38 7.62 -10.58
CA PRO A 35 3.49 8.47 -9.41
C PRO A 35 3.84 7.66 -8.16
N SER A 36 4.56 8.28 -7.23
CA SER A 36 4.68 7.76 -5.88
C SER A 36 3.40 8.02 -5.09
N ALA A 37 3.20 7.29 -4.00
CA ALA A 37 2.00 7.38 -3.21
C ALA A 37 2.31 7.77 -1.76
N ARG A 38 1.48 8.63 -1.18
CA ARG A 38 1.42 8.82 0.26
C ARG A 38 0.29 7.98 0.85
N PRO A 39 0.54 7.26 1.93
CA PRO A 39 -0.52 6.54 2.61
C PRO A 39 -1.52 7.51 3.23
N GLY A 40 -2.79 7.21 3.12
CA GLY A 40 -3.85 7.96 3.78
C GLY A 40 -4.00 7.64 5.26
N LEU A 41 -2.93 7.26 5.94
CA LEU A 41 -2.94 6.78 7.33
C LEU A 41 -3.30 7.85 8.37
N THR A 42 -3.26 9.12 7.98
CA THR A 42 -3.64 10.25 8.86
C THR A 42 -5.14 10.54 8.86
N SER A 43 -5.89 9.95 7.93
CA SER A 43 -7.35 10.12 7.92
C SER A 43 -7.98 9.37 9.09
N PRO A 44 -9.04 9.92 9.73
CA PRO A 44 -9.70 9.25 10.86
C PRO A 44 -10.21 7.84 10.50
N LEU A 45 -10.73 7.67 9.29
CA LEU A 45 -11.22 6.38 8.83
C LEU A 45 -10.09 5.35 8.68
N ALA A 46 -8.94 5.75 8.15
CA ALA A 46 -7.78 4.87 8.04
C ALA A 46 -7.19 4.55 9.43
N GLN A 47 -7.16 5.52 10.34
CA GLN A 47 -6.70 5.29 11.71
C GLN A 47 -7.55 4.26 12.44
N SER A 48 -8.86 4.33 12.31
CA SER A 48 -9.74 3.32 12.90
C SER A 48 -9.50 1.92 12.32
N LEU A 49 -9.21 1.81 11.04
CA LEU A 49 -8.84 0.55 10.41
C LEU A 49 -7.49 0.02 10.96
N VAL A 50 -6.50 0.88 11.07
CA VAL A 50 -5.18 0.51 11.62
C VAL A 50 -5.32 0.01 13.06
N GLU A 51 -6.08 0.69 13.88
CA GLU A 51 -6.34 0.29 15.25
C GLU A 51 -7.02 -1.08 15.33
N LEU A 52 -8.03 -1.30 14.50
CA LEU A 52 -8.73 -2.58 14.46
C LEU A 52 -7.81 -3.72 13.98
N VAL A 53 -6.99 -3.49 12.96
CA VAL A 53 -5.99 -4.47 12.51
C VAL A 53 -4.99 -4.78 13.63
N ARG A 54 -4.49 -3.75 14.30
CA ARG A 54 -3.55 -3.91 15.41
C ARG A 54 -4.17 -4.73 16.55
N GLU A 55 -5.39 -4.42 16.93
CA GLU A 55 -6.13 -5.13 17.98
C GLU A 55 -6.32 -6.62 17.65
N ARG A 56 -6.70 -6.91 16.41
CA ARG A 56 -7.04 -8.28 15.98
C ARG A 56 -5.82 -9.13 15.61
N THR A 57 -4.74 -8.52 15.15
CA THR A 57 -3.58 -9.25 14.59
C THR A 57 -2.25 -8.91 15.27
N GLY A 58 -2.16 -7.84 16.02
CA GLY A 58 -0.90 -7.31 16.55
C GLY A 58 0.02 -6.71 15.49
N ARG A 59 -0.44 -6.55 14.26
CA ARG A 59 0.39 -6.07 13.14
C ARG A 59 0.26 -4.57 12.94
N GLU A 60 1.37 -3.96 12.54
CA GLU A 60 1.44 -2.56 12.15
C GLU A 60 1.40 -2.39 10.63
N PRO A 61 1.02 -1.22 10.13
CA PRO A 61 1.14 -0.91 8.72
C PRO A 61 2.58 -1.05 8.23
N LEU A 62 2.74 -1.63 7.05
CA LEU A 62 4.04 -1.83 6.41
C LEU A 62 4.09 -1.09 5.08
N ALA A 63 5.30 -0.68 4.68
CA ALA A 63 5.52 -0.14 3.35
C ALA A 63 5.27 -1.23 2.29
N LYS A 64 4.46 -0.91 1.30
CA LYS A 64 4.23 -1.80 0.16
C LYS A 64 5.31 -1.59 -0.89
N LEU A 65 5.94 -2.67 -1.32
CA LEU A 65 7.05 -2.62 -2.27
C LEU A 65 6.61 -2.56 -3.73
N GLY A 66 5.36 -2.90 -4.03
CA GLY A 66 4.81 -2.85 -5.38
C GLY A 66 3.87 -1.65 -5.57
N TRP A 67 3.76 -1.18 -6.81
CA TRP A 67 2.83 -0.11 -7.14
C TRP A 67 1.36 -0.55 -6.96
N THR A 68 0.51 0.39 -6.55
CA THR A 68 -0.94 0.20 -6.45
C THR A 68 -1.69 1.49 -6.81
N ASP A 69 -3.00 1.37 -6.98
CA ASP A 69 -3.88 2.51 -7.25
C ASP A 69 -3.93 3.55 -6.11
N VAL A 70 -3.40 3.25 -4.93
CA VAL A 70 -3.21 4.26 -3.86
C VAL A 70 -2.45 5.48 -4.39
N ALA A 71 -1.50 5.27 -5.31
CA ALA A 71 -0.78 6.37 -5.96
C ALA A 71 -1.71 7.34 -6.69
N ARG A 72 -2.72 6.82 -7.38
CA ARG A 72 -3.70 7.65 -8.11
C ARG A 72 -4.60 8.44 -7.18
N PHE A 73 -5.08 7.80 -6.12
CA PHE A 73 -5.86 8.48 -5.09
C PHE A 73 -5.02 9.55 -4.37
N SER A 74 -3.77 9.25 -4.08
CA SER A 74 -2.83 10.20 -3.48
C SER A 74 -2.66 11.46 -4.33
N MET A 75 -2.52 11.31 -5.65
CA MET A 75 -2.45 12.44 -6.59
C MET A 75 -3.69 13.33 -6.56
N LEU A 76 -4.85 12.73 -6.30
CA LEU A 76 -6.12 13.44 -6.21
C LEU A 76 -6.37 14.02 -4.81
N GLY A 77 -5.45 13.84 -3.87
CA GLY A 77 -5.62 14.28 -2.49
C GLY A 77 -6.63 13.44 -1.70
N ILE A 78 -6.94 12.23 -2.18
CA ILE A 78 -7.90 11.32 -1.54
C ILE A 78 -7.12 10.32 -0.69
N PRO A 79 -7.32 10.30 0.64
CA PRO A 79 -6.66 9.32 1.50
C PRO A 79 -7.04 7.89 1.11
N ALA A 80 -6.04 7.05 0.89
CA ALA A 80 -6.24 5.66 0.53
C ALA A 80 -5.16 4.77 1.15
N VAL A 81 -5.50 3.52 1.41
CA VAL A 81 -4.58 2.51 1.94
C VAL A 81 -4.83 1.18 1.25
N ASN A 82 -3.83 0.31 1.28
CA ASN A 82 -3.98 -1.08 0.85
C ASN A 82 -4.26 -1.95 2.08
N LEU A 83 -5.23 -2.83 1.96
CA LEU A 83 -5.49 -3.89 2.92
C LEU A 83 -5.65 -5.20 2.15
N GLY A 84 -4.93 -6.22 2.55
CA GLY A 84 -5.02 -7.52 1.90
C GLY A 84 -4.80 -8.67 2.87
N ALA A 85 -5.40 -9.81 2.57
CA ALA A 85 -5.17 -11.06 3.28
C ALA A 85 -3.93 -11.77 2.74
N GLY A 86 -3.32 -12.63 3.56
CA GLY A 86 -2.18 -13.42 3.16
C GLY A 86 -0.84 -12.67 3.15
N SER A 87 0.15 -13.28 2.50
CA SER A 87 1.50 -12.73 2.37
C SER A 87 1.71 -12.09 1.00
N PRO A 88 2.12 -10.83 0.94
CA PRO A 88 2.43 -10.18 -0.33
C PRO A 88 3.67 -10.77 -1.02
N LEU A 89 4.50 -11.51 -0.30
CA LEU A 89 5.69 -12.15 -0.84
C LEU A 89 5.38 -13.33 -1.77
N LEU A 90 4.15 -13.84 -1.72
CA LEU A 90 3.67 -14.91 -2.60
C LEU A 90 2.96 -14.40 -3.85
N ALA A 91 2.67 -13.10 -3.91
CA ALA A 91 1.96 -12.52 -5.04
C ALA A 91 2.71 -12.73 -6.36
N HIS A 92 1.99 -13.10 -7.40
CA HIS A 92 2.51 -13.36 -8.75
C HIS A 92 3.52 -14.51 -8.86
N LYS A 93 3.51 -15.43 -7.88
CA LYS A 93 4.33 -16.64 -7.89
C LYS A 93 3.52 -17.87 -8.23
N HIS A 94 4.20 -18.94 -8.70
CA HIS A 94 3.54 -20.22 -9.00
C HIS A 94 2.94 -20.89 -7.76
N ASP A 95 3.50 -20.65 -6.61
CA ASP A 95 3.07 -21.14 -5.31
C ASP A 95 2.20 -20.15 -4.53
N GLU A 96 1.67 -19.14 -5.20
CA GLU A 96 0.76 -18.17 -4.58
C GLU A 96 -0.41 -18.89 -3.91
N GLN A 97 -0.59 -18.60 -2.64
CA GLN A 97 -1.60 -19.21 -1.81
C GLN A 97 -2.08 -18.25 -0.73
N LEU A 98 -3.28 -18.51 -0.25
CA LEU A 98 -3.92 -17.72 0.80
C LEU A 98 -4.51 -18.65 1.85
N PRO A 99 -4.12 -18.57 3.13
CA PRO A 99 -4.81 -19.30 4.18
C PRO A 99 -6.28 -18.86 4.29
N GLU A 100 -7.18 -19.80 4.35
CA GLU A 100 -8.62 -19.54 4.51
C GLU A 100 -8.90 -18.71 5.76
N SER A 101 -8.16 -18.96 6.85
CA SER A 101 -8.28 -18.21 8.09
C SER A 101 -7.98 -16.71 7.92
N ASP A 102 -7.02 -16.36 7.07
CA ASP A 102 -6.69 -14.95 6.78
C ASP A 102 -7.81 -14.28 5.99
N LEU A 103 -8.42 -14.99 5.07
CA LEU A 103 -9.57 -14.49 4.30
C LEU A 103 -10.77 -14.23 5.21
N LEU A 104 -11.11 -15.16 6.09
CA LEU A 104 -12.19 -15.01 7.05
C LEU A 104 -11.93 -13.88 8.05
N LEU A 105 -10.71 -13.77 8.53
CA LEU A 105 -10.30 -12.68 9.42
C LEU A 105 -10.47 -11.33 8.73
N MET A 106 -10.05 -11.19 7.49
CA MET A 106 -10.21 -9.95 6.73
C MET A 106 -11.68 -9.60 6.50
N ALA A 107 -12.50 -10.57 6.15
CA ALA A 107 -13.93 -10.34 5.95
C ALA A 107 -14.60 -9.84 7.23
N ASN A 108 -14.34 -10.48 8.36
CA ASN A 108 -14.89 -10.07 9.65
C ASN A 108 -14.38 -8.69 10.09
N LEU A 109 -13.10 -8.41 9.84
CA LEU A 109 -12.49 -7.12 10.17
C LEU A 109 -13.13 -5.99 9.36
N LEU A 110 -13.34 -6.19 8.06
CA LEU A 110 -13.99 -5.19 7.21
C LEU A 110 -15.44 -4.99 7.60
N GLU A 111 -16.16 -6.06 7.93
CA GLU A 111 -17.54 -5.95 8.41
C GLU A 111 -17.62 -5.11 9.68
N ASP A 112 -16.76 -5.38 10.66
CA ASP A 112 -16.72 -4.64 11.92
C ASP A 112 -16.31 -3.17 11.71
N TRP A 113 -15.36 -2.92 10.81
CA TRP A 113 -14.91 -1.57 10.52
C TRP A 113 -15.97 -0.70 9.84
N LEU A 114 -16.77 -1.30 8.96
CA LEU A 114 -17.79 -0.59 8.18
C LEU A 114 -19.14 -0.44 8.92
N LYS A 115 -19.26 -1.02 10.06
CA LYS A 115 -20.41 -0.78 10.95
C LYS A 115 -20.29 0.61 11.57
#